data_9d5e5890dced96370ed65a69f4dfbc65
#
_entry.id   9d5e5890dced96370ed65a69f4dfbc65
#
_cell.length_a   1.000
_cell.length_b   1.000
_cell.length_c   1.000
_cell.angle_alpha   90.00
_cell.angle_beta   90.00
_cell.angle_gamma   90.00
#
_symmetry.space_group_name_H-M   'P 1'
#
loop_
_entity.id
_entity.type
_entity.pdbx_description
1 polymer ?
#
loop_
_entity_poly.entity_id
_entity_poly.type
_entity_poly.pdbx_seq_one_letter_code
_entity_poly.pdbx_strand_id
1 'polypeptide(L)'
;MKVSNTIVWGCGALAVLLGAWVLMTLPADPTTIEINVGTYGNYIYRYSLDMETLELSLLDKVEAHNASYVIDEGTHVYAVSETGSESGAYSFADSETMAMIAEKRQTGADPCFIMAYDGKVLTADYSGGSVTVFPSENGTLADSIQRLEFHGNGPVEGRQESSHIHQLKLIPGTDWILASDLGADVIRLIRFEDGNLVHVSDIACPSGSGPRHMEFNAATDKLYCIAELSGEVLVYDMCISCDVPSFALVQSIQADEVNAGGSADIHMHPNGKYLYTSHRLDNDGISVFAVAEDGHLEKVAYAKTGRHPRNFLITPDGKLLLVTCMHDNLVQIFRIAEDGTLSLTDSVFRFDSDQPSCLTPAK
;
A
#
# COMPACT_ATOMS: atom_id res chain seq x y z
N MET A 1 -9.91 -63.28 71.88
CA MET A 1 -11.26 -62.85 71.49
C MET A 1 -11.22 -62.66 69.99
N LYS A 2 -12.13 -63.25 69.30
CA LYS A 2 -12.13 -63.50 67.86
C LYS A 2 -12.25 -62.21 67.06
N VAL A 3 -11.43 -62.10 65.98
CA VAL A 3 -11.55 -61.09 64.94
C VAL A 3 -12.07 -61.85 63.70
N SER A 4 -13.16 -61.37 63.11
CA SER A 4 -13.77 -61.89 61.90
C SER A 4 -13.29 -61.05 60.69
N ASN A 5 -12.69 -61.72 59.74
CA ASN A 5 -12.36 -61.15 58.44
C ASN A 5 -13.55 -61.22 57.51
N THR A 6 -13.95 -60.08 56.87
CA THR A 6 -14.86 -60.06 55.77
C THR A 6 -14.15 -59.45 54.58
N ILE A 7 -13.91 -60.23 53.52
CA ILE A 7 -13.36 -59.81 52.25
C ILE A 7 -14.53 -59.35 51.37
N VAL A 8 -14.49 -58.11 50.94
CA VAL A 8 -15.42 -57.58 49.91
C VAL A 8 -14.66 -57.44 48.58
N TRP A 9 -15.13 -58.19 47.58
CA TRP A 9 -14.67 -58.07 46.20
C TRP A 9 -15.36 -56.86 45.56
N GLY A 10 -14.61 -55.83 45.17
CA GLY A 10 -15.09 -54.73 44.35
C GLY A 10 -14.74 -54.98 42.90
N CYS A 11 -15.74 -55.15 42.05
CA CYS A 11 -15.58 -55.15 40.59
C CYS A 11 -15.19 -53.76 40.10
N GLY A 12 -13.94 -53.64 39.64
CA GLY A 12 -13.48 -52.44 38.93
C GLY A 12 -13.98 -52.48 37.49
N ALA A 13 -14.89 -51.58 37.15
CA ALA A 13 -15.25 -51.31 35.78
C ALA A 13 -14.16 -50.42 35.12
N LEU A 14 -13.47 -50.99 34.16
CA LEU A 14 -12.51 -50.26 33.34
C LEU A 14 -13.29 -49.35 32.33
N ALA A 15 -13.42 -48.08 32.63
CA ALA A 15 -13.95 -47.11 31.67
C ALA A 15 -12.87 -46.76 30.68
N VAL A 16 -13.00 -47.30 29.45
CA VAL A 16 -12.20 -46.86 28.30
C VAL A 16 -12.73 -45.52 27.84
N LEU A 17 -12.05 -44.43 28.18
CA LEU A 17 -12.28 -43.11 27.60
C LEU A 17 -11.69 -43.10 26.17
N LEU A 18 -12.56 -43.33 25.17
CA LEU A 18 -12.27 -42.99 23.78
C LEU A 18 -12.22 -41.47 23.67
N GLY A 19 -11.02 -40.91 23.76
CA GLY A 19 -10.77 -39.53 23.42
C GLY A 19 -11.00 -39.31 21.93
N ALA A 20 -12.13 -38.72 21.57
CA ALA A 20 -12.34 -38.20 20.23
C ALA A 20 -11.40 -36.99 20.06
N TRP A 21 -10.33 -37.20 19.32
CA TRP A 21 -9.52 -36.09 18.81
C TRP A 21 -10.38 -35.38 17.76
N VAL A 22 -11.01 -34.27 18.15
CA VAL A 22 -11.54 -33.32 17.19
C VAL A 22 -10.31 -32.66 16.58
N LEU A 23 -9.93 -33.10 15.39
CA LEU A 23 -9.06 -32.34 14.51
C LEU A 23 -9.82 -31.03 14.24
N MET A 24 -9.51 -29.96 14.96
CA MET A 24 -9.83 -28.62 14.52
C MET A 24 -9.01 -28.39 13.24
N THR A 25 -9.62 -28.61 12.10
CA THR A 25 -9.10 -28.08 10.84
C THR A 25 -9.08 -26.57 11.02
N LEU A 26 -7.89 -25.98 11.06
CA LEU A 26 -7.74 -24.55 10.88
C LEU A 26 -8.50 -24.21 9.58
N PRO A 27 -9.27 -23.11 9.52
CA PRO A 27 -9.86 -22.69 8.27
C PRO A 27 -8.72 -22.62 7.26
N ALA A 28 -8.90 -23.26 6.09
CA ALA A 28 -7.97 -23.10 5.00
C ALA A 28 -7.86 -21.60 4.68
N ASP A 29 -6.66 -21.09 4.42
CA ASP A 29 -6.51 -19.75 3.90
C ASP A 29 -7.44 -19.59 2.70
N PRO A 30 -8.14 -18.46 2.57
CA PRO A 30 -9.08 -18.27 1.47
C PRO A 30 -8.32 -18.44 0.15
N THR A 31 -8.83 -19.29 -0.74
CA THR A 31 -8.24 -19.48 -2.07
C THR A 31 -8.52 -18.29 -2.99
N THR A 32 -9.43 -17.40 -2.58
CA THR A 32 -9.81 -16.21 -3.34
C THR A 32 -9.52 -14.94 -2.58
N ILE A 33 -9.10 -13.91 -3.31
CA ILE A 33 -9.01 -12.53 -2.82
C ILE A 33 -9.86 -11.62 -3.69
N GLU A 34 -10.40 -10.59 -3.07
CA GLU A 34 -11.08 -9.52 -3.78
C GLU A 34 -10.17 -8.30 -3.87
N ILE A 35 -10.24 -7.60 -5.02
CA ILE A 35 -9.32 -6.53 -5.36
C ILE A 35 -10.10 -5.38 -5.97
N ASN A 36 -9.95 -4.19 -5.41
CA ASN A 36 -10.39 -2.95 -6.02
C ASN A 36 -9.30 -2.41 -6.94
N VAL A 37 -9.69 -1.99 -8.13
CA VAL A 37 -8.78 -1.41 -9.14
C VAL A 37 -9.18 0.02 -9.42
N GLY A 38 -8.36 0.96 -8.96
CA GLY A 38 -8.48 2.38 -9.31
C GLY A 38 -7.94 2.65 -10.71
N THR A 39 -8.55 3.63 -11.41
CA THR A 39 -8.21 3.94 -12.80
C THR A 39 -8.14 5.44 -13.07
N TYR A 40 -7.45 5.81 -14.16
CA TYR A 40 -7.55 7.15 -14.78
C TYR A 40 -8.72 7.25 -15.75
N GLY A 41 -9.61 6.26 -15.78
CA GLY A 41 -10.84 6.25 -16.57
C GLY A 41 -12.06 6.73 -15.81
N ASN A 42 -13.18 6.06 -16.09
CA ASN A 42 -14.48 6.45 -15.53
C ASN A 42 -14.95 5.55 -14.40
N TYR A 43 -14.22 4.48 -14.06
CA TYR A 43 -14.69 3.45 -13.14
C TYR A 43 -13.62 3.01 -12.15
N ILE A 44 -14.07 2.65 -10.95
CA ILE A 44 -13.38 1.72 -10.06
C ILE A 44 -13.96 0.33 -10.34
N TYR A 45 -13.09 -0.68 -10.50
CA TYR A 45 -13.49 -2.07 -10.72
C TYR A 45 -13.24 -2.89 -9.47
N ARG A 46 -14.10 -3.88 -9.23
CA ARG A 46 -13.91 -4.89 -8.20
C ARG A 46 -13.85 -6.26 -8.83
N TYR A 47 -12.78 -6.99 -8.57
CA TYR A 47 -12.55 -8.34 -9.06
C TYR A 47 -12.39 -9.33 -7.92
N SER A 48 -12.81 -10.57 -8.15
CA SER A 48 -12.37 -11.76 -7.38
C SER A 48 -11.30 -12.48 -8.17
N LEU A 49 -10.20 -12.83 -7.51
CA LEU A 49 -9.10 -13.65 -8.04
C LEU A 49 -9.03 -14.96 -7.26
N ASP A 50 -9.20 -16.09 -7.93
CA ASP A 50 -8.80 -17.38 -7.39
C ASP A 50 -7.27 -17.52 -7.51
N MET A 51 -6.58 -17.57 -6.36
CA MET A 51 -5.11 -17.55 -6.31
C MET A 51 -4.45 -18.86 -6.76
N GLU A 52 -5.20 -19.96 -6.83
CA GLU A 52 -4.69 -21.26 -7.29
C GLU A 52 -4.81 -21.38 -8.81
N THR A 53 -6.01 -21.14 -9.33
CA THR A 53 -6.32 -21.27 -10.76
C THR A 53 -5.98 -20.02 -11.57
N LEU A 54 -5.81 -18.88 -10.91
CA LEU A 54 -5.63 -17.53 -11.49
C LEU A 54 -6.85 -17.11 -12.34
N GLU A 55 -8.02 -17.67 -12.04
CA GLU A 55 -9.28 -17.26 -12.66
C GLU A 55 -9.78 -15.96 -12.05
N LEU A 56 -10.24 -15.07 -12.91
CA LEU A 56 -10.68 -13.73 -12.59
C LEU A 56 -12.15 -13.54 -12.89
N SER A 57 -12.87 -12.99 -11.94
CA SER A 57 -14.28 -12.66 -12.10
C SER A 57 -14.51 -11.19 -11.75
N LEU A 58 -15.08 -10.42 -12.69
CA LEU A 58 -15.58 -9.08 -12.39
C LEU A 58 -16.80 -9.21 -11.47
N LEU A 59 -16.70 -8.66 -10.27
CA LEU A 59 -17.79 -8.63 -9.29
C LEU A 59 -18.68 -7.40 -9.50
N ASP A 60 -18.04 -6.23 -9.62
CA ASP A 60 -18.75 -4.95 -9.78
C ASP A 60 -17.85 -3.90 -10.42
N LYS A 61 -18.47 -2.80 -10.87
CA LYS A 61 -17.80 -1.56 -11.24
C LYS A 61 -18.67 -0.37 -10.90
N VAL A 62 -18.07 0.65 -10.31
CA VAL A 62 -18.76 1.88 -9.92
C VAL A 62 -18.19 3.07 -10.69
N GLU A 63 -19.07 3.98 -11.12
CA GLU A 63 -18.67 5.22 -11.79
C GLU A 63 -17.94 6.15 -10.81
N ALA A 64 -16.69 6.46 -11.12
CA ALA A 64 -15.81 7.35 -10.38
C ALA A 64 -14.71 7.86 -11.31
N HIS A 65 -14.81 9.12 -11.73
CA HIS A 65 -13.92 9.69 -12.72
C HIS A 65 -12.51 9.95 -12.16
N ASN A 66 -11.48 9.44 -12.85
CA ASN A 66 -10.07 9.55 -12.45
C ASN A 66 -9.82 9.14 -10.99
N ALA A 67 -10.44 8.04 -10.56
CA ALA A 67 -10.21 7.44 -9.26
C ALA A 67 -8.85 6.72 -9.24
N SER A 68 -7.77 7.48 -9.40
CA SER A 68 -6.42 6.98 -9.63
C SER A 68 -5.80 6.25 -8.43
N TYR A 69 -6.30 6.50 -7.22
CA TYR A 69 -5.92 5.81 -6.00
C TYR A 69 -7.12 5.50 -5.13
N VAL A 70 -7.23 4.25 -4.67
CA VAL A 70 -8.36 3.71 -3.90
C VAL A 70 -7.84 3.01 -2.66
N ILE A 71 -8.52 3.17 -1.53
CA ILE A 71 -8.30 2.38 -0.32
C ILE A 71 -9.61 1.74 0.15
N ASP A 72 -9.50 0.56 0.74
CA ASP A 72 -10.60 -0.16 1.36
C ASP A 72 -10.35 -0.28 2.87
N GLU A 73 -11.27 0.24 3.69
CA GLU A 73 -11.21 0.17 5.15
C GLU A 73 -12.14 -0.92 5.73
N GLY A 74 -12.62 -1.84 4.88
CA GLY A 74 -13.50 -2.94 5.23
C GLY A 74 -14.97 -2.54 5.35
N THR A 75 -15.25 -1.43 5.99
CA THR A 75 -16.60 -0.88 6.13
C THR A 75 -16.93 0.19 5.10
N HIS A 76 -15.92 0.81 4.50
CA HIS A 76 -16.06 1.89 3.53
C HIS A 76 -14.85 1.92 2.59
N VAL A 77 -15.08 2.36 1.37
CA VAL A 77 -14.04 2.58 0.36
C VAL A 77 -13.90 4.07 0.09
N TYR A 78 -12.67 4.54 -0.05
CA TYR A 78 -12.36 5.93 -0.40
C TYR A 78 -11.47 5.96 -1.64
N ALA A 79 -11.65 6.99 -2.47
CA ALA A 79 -10.81 7.21 -3.63
C ALA A 79 -10.55 8.70 -3.84
N VAL A 80 -9.44 9.01 -4.50
CA VAL A 80 -9.20 10.36 -5.02
C VAL A 80 -9.95 10.56 -6.34
N SER A 81 -10.09 11.83 -6.75
CA SER A 81 -10.45 12.23 -8.12
C SER A 81 -9.36 13.17 -8.62
N GLU A 82 -8.45 12.66 -9.42
CA GLU A 82 -7.26 13.36 -9.92
C GLU A 82 -7.60 14.12 -11.22
N THR A 83 -8.12 15.35 -11.11
CA THR A 83 -8.71 16.11 -12.23
C THR A 83 -8.30 17.60 -12.25
N GLY A 84 -7.04 17.89 -11.92
CA GLY A 84 -6.52 19.27 -11.90
C GLY A 84 -7.26 20.15 -10.90
N SER A 85 -7.86 21.25 -11.35
CA SER A 85 -8.61 22.18 -10.49
C SER A 85 -9.97 21.65 -10.02
N GLU A 86 -10.50 20.62 -10.69
CA GLU A 86 -11.78 19.98 -10.36
C GLU A 86 -11.58 18.72 -9.48
N SER A 87 -10.42 18.61 -8.87
CA SER A 87 -10.01 17.46 -8.07
C SER A 87 -10.82 17.33 -6.77
N GLY A 88 -10.89 16.09 -6.27
CA GLY A 88 -11.66 15.77 -5.09
C GLY A 88 -11.38 14.41 -4.49
N ALA A 89 -12.29 13.98 -3.63
CA ALA A 89 -12.31 12.67 -3.04
C ALA A 89 -13.72 12.08 -3.05
N TYR A 90 -13.78 10.76 -3.19
CA TYR A 90 -15.01 9.98 -3.14
C TYR A 90 -15.06 9.16 -1.86
N SER A 91 -16.27 8.90 -1.36
CA SER A 91 -16.53 7.83 -0.41
C SER A 91 -17.66 6.94 -0.89
N PHE A 92 -17.51 5.64 -0.66
CA PHE A 92 -18.45 4.60 -1.04
C PHE A 92 -18.86 3.81 0.20
N ALA A 93 -20.03 3.20 0.15
CA ALA A 93 -20.46 2.19 1.10
C ALA A 93 -19.43 1.05 1.16
N ASP A 94 -19.76 0.01 1.91
CA ASP A 94 -18.92 -1.17 2.03
C ASP A 94 -18.46 -1.72 0.68
N SER A 95 -17.48 -2.59 0.74
CA SER A 95 -16.91 -3.25 -0.42
C SER A 95 -17.92 -4.15 -1.17
N GLU A 96 -19.06 -4.51 -0.58
CA GLU A 96 -20.04 -5.38 -1.25
C GLU A 96 -20.86 -4.62 -2.29
N THR A 97 -21.27 -3.38 -1.97
CA THR A 97 -22.18 -2.61 -2.83
C THR A 97 -21.50 -1.48 -3.59
N MET A 98 -20.35 -0.99 -3.10
CA MET A 98 -19.59 0.13 -3.68
C MET A 98 -20.48 1.34 -4.06
N ALA A 99 -21.64 1.49 -3.40
CA ALA A 99 -22.53 2.60 -3.67
C ALA A 99 -21.87 3.93 -3.25
N MET A 100 -21.78 4.89 -4.16
CA MET A 100 -21.22 6.21 -3.85
C MET A 100 -22.06 6.90 -2.77
N ILE A 101 -21.43 7.29 -1.65
CA ILE A 101 -22.05 8.02 -0.54
C ILE A 101 -21.83 9.52 -0.69
N ALA A 102 -20.59 9.92 -0.99
CA ALA A 102 -20.26 11.34 -1.12
C ALA A 102 -19.13 11.56 -2.14
N GLU A 103 -19.18 12.75 -2.72
CA GLU A 103 -18.13 13.32 -3.55
C GLU A 103 -17.81 14.73 -3.03
N LYS A 104 -16.53 15.03 -2.81
CA LYS A 104 -16.04 16.32 -2.29
C LYS A 104 -14.99 16.90 -3.21
N ARG A 105 -15.28 18.04 -3.83
CA ARG A 105 -14.39 18.77 -4.75
C ARG A 105 -13.61 19.88 -4.02
N GLN A 106 -12.89 19.51 -2.95
CA GLN A 106 -12.26 20.46 -2.03
C GLN A 106 -10.79 20.12 -1.72
N THR A 107 -10.18 19.18 -2.46
CA THR A 107 -8.75 18.86 -2.33
C THR A 107 -7.87 19.96 -2.91
N GLY A 108 -6.56 19.90 -2.69
CA GLY A 108 -5.60 20.53 -3.57
C GLY A 108 -5.64 19.92 -4.97
N ALA A 109 -4.87 20.47 -5.91
CA ALA A 109 -4.86 19.98 -7.27
C ALA A 109 -4.16 18.60 -7.37
N ASP A 110 -4.77 17.71 -8.18
CA ASP A 110 -4.27 16.38 -8.51
C ASP A 110 -3.91 15.52 -7.28
N PRO A 111 -4.89 15.19 -6.39
CA PRO A 111 -4.66 14.25 -5.30
C PRO A 111 -4.34 12.87 -5.89
N CYS A 112 -3.18 12.32 -5.57
CA CYS A 112 -2.69 11.06 -6.12
C CYS A 112 -2.60 9.93 -5.08
N PHE A 113 -2.93 10.24 -3.81
CA PHE A 113 -2.96 9.28 -2.70
C PHE A 113 -4.03 9.67 -1.68
N ILE A 114 -4.60 8.67 -1.01
CA ILE A 114 -5.62 8.86 0.04
C ILE A 114 -5.34 7.92 1.21
N MET A 115 -5.58 8.37 2.43
CA MET A 115 -5.38 7.61 3.66
C MET A 115 -6.49 7.91 4.65
N ALA A 116 -7.01 6.87 5.32
CA ALA A 116 -7.92 7.03 6.46
C ALA A 116 -7.14 6.96 7.78
N TYR A 117 -7.45 7.86 8.71
CA TYR A 117 -6.82 7.90 10.02
C TYR A 117 -7.73 8.61 11.03
N ASP A 118 -8.06 7.94 12.16
CA ASP A 118 -8.76 8.51 13.33
C ASP A 118 -10.03 9.31 12.97
N GLY A 119 -10.94 8.69 12.19
CA GLY A 119 -12.20 9.33 11.77
C GLY A 119 -12.01 10.46 10.76
N LYS A 120 -10.87 10.52 10.11
CA LYS A 120 -10.54 11.48 9.05
C LYS A 120 -10.04 10.75 7.82
N VAL A 121 -10.16 11.40 6.69
CA VAL A 121 -9.55 11.00 5.42
C VAL A 121 -8.64 12.13 4.95
N LEU A 122 -7.42 11.78 4.59
CA LEU A 122 -6.39 12.69 4.14
C LEU A 122 -6.04 12.39 2.68
N THR A 123 -5.89 13.42 1.86
CA THR A 123 -5.36 13.29 0.50
C THR A 123 -3.97 13.90 0.39
N ALA A 124 -3.09 13.26 -0.39
CA ALA A 124 -1.83 13.84 -0.83
C ALA A 124 -2.06 14.50 -2.19
N ASP A 125 -1.98 15.82 -2.23
CA ASP A 125 -2.32 16.62 -3.40
C ASP A 125 -1.03 16.96 -4.15
N TYR A 126 -0.78 16.25 -5.26
CA TYR A 126 0.49 16.31 -5.98
C TYR A 126 0.78 17.71 -6.55
N SER A 127 -0.06 18.18 -7.47
CA SER A 127 0.12 19.50 -8.08
C SER A 127 -0.19 20.63 -7.12
N GLY A 128 -0.99 20.36 -6.08
CA GLY A 128 -1.31 21.32 -5.02
C GLY A 128 -0.20 21.51 -4.00
N GLY A 129 0.73 20.56 -3.88
CA GLY A 129 1.79 20.57 -2.85
C GLY A 129 1.21 20.61 -1.44
N SER A 130 0.13 19.90 -1.17
CA SER A 130 -0.62 20.01 0.07
C SER A 130 -1.14 18.66 0.58
N VAL A 131 -1.61 18.67 1.82
CA VAL A 131 -2.42 17.59 2.40
C VAL A 131 -3.78 18.18 2.78
N THR A 132 -4.86 17.62 2.22
CA THR A 132 -6.22 18.03 2.57
C THR A 132 -6.83 17.04 3.56
N VAL A 133 -7.54 17.55 4.57
CA VAL A 133 -8.17 16.77 5.65
C VAL A 133 -9.68 16.88 5.58
N PHE A 134 -10.35 15.73 5.50
CA PHE A 134 -11.80 15.58 5.54
C PHE A 134 -12.20 14.82 6.80
N PRO A 135 -13.14 15.31 7.62
CA PRO A 135 -13.83 14.47 8.59
C PRO A 135 -14.60 13.36 7.87
N SER A 136 -14.59 12.16 8.44
CA SER A 136 -15.42 11.05 7.96
C SER A 136 -16.25 10.50 9.11
N GLU A 137 -17.55 10.54 8.98
CA GLU A 137 -18.50 9.99 9.95
C GLU A 137 -19.28 8.84 9.28
N ASN A 138 -19.17 7.64 9.83
CA ASN A 138 -19.77 6.43 9.25
C ASN A 138 -19.46 6.30 7.75
N GLY A 139 -18.22 6.56 7.35
CA GLY A 139 -17.74 6.47 5.97
C GLY A 139 -18.11 7.64 5.06
N THR A 140 -18.97 8.55 5.51
CA THR A 140 -19.36 9.72 4.73
C THR A 140 -18.36 10.85 4.90
N LEU A 141 -17.77 11.32 3.81
CA LEU A 141 -16.91 12.50 3.81
C LEU A 141 -17.73 13.76 4.06
N ALA A 142 -17.34 14.53 5.08
CA ALA A 142 -17.82 15.89 5.28
C ALA A 142 -17.02 16.89 4.44
N ASP A 143 -17.31 18.18 4.53
CA ASP A 143 -16.49 19.22 3.90
C ASP A 143 -15.10 19.26 4.53
N SER A 144 -14.08 19.61 3.72
CA SER A 144 -12.71 19.68 4.21
C SER A 144 -12.56 20.73 5.31
N ILE A 145 -11.84 20.37 6.37
CA ILE A 145 -11.61 21.26 7.52
C ILE A 145 -10.24 21.94 7.49
N GLN A 146 -9.30 21.37 6.73
CA GLN A 146 -7.95 21.90 6.63
C GLN A 146 -7.29 21.50 5.31
N ARG A 147 -6.47 22.39 4.77
CA ARG A 147 -5.43 22.11 3.77
C ARG A 147 -4.11 22.60 4.32
N LEU A 148 -3.17 21.66 4.55
CA LEU A 148 -1.80 21.98 4.96
C LEU A 148 -0.94 22.09 3.71
N GLU A 149 -0.55 23.31 3.37
CA GLU A 149 0.28 23.59 2.18
C GLU A 149 1.77 23.52 2.53
N PHE A 150 2.56 22.98 1.58
CA PHE A 150 4.01 22.92 1.68
C PHE A 150 4.67 23.71 0.57
N HIS A 151 5.88 24.14 0.83
CA HIS A 151 6.70 24.90 -0.10
C HIS A 151 8.09 24.29 -0.17
N GLY A 152 8.68 24.33 -1.33
CA GLY A 152 10.02 23.81 -1.60
C GLY A 152 10.19 23.58 -3.09
N ASN A 153 11.41 23.31 -3.48
CA ASN A 153 11.77 22.98 -4.85
C ASN A 153 13.04 22.13 -4.85
N GLY A 154 13.30 21.45 -5.95
CA GLY A 154 14.52 20.67 -6.19
C GLY A 154 15.17 21.04 -7.53
N PRO A 155 16.26 20.35 -7.91
CA PRO A 155 17.06 20.73 -9.06
C PRO A 155 16.52 20.21 -10.41
N VAL A 156 15.54 19.30 -10.43
CA VAL A 156 15.08 18.65 -11.68
C VAL A 156 14.03 19.53 -12.34
N GLU A 157 14.44 20.21 -13.43
CA GLU A 157 13.58 21.07 -14.23
C GLU A 157 12.37 20.30 -14.80
N GLY A 158 11.20 20.92 -14.77
CA GLY A 158 9.93 20.31 -15.20
C GLY A 158 9.31 19.34 -14.21
N ARG A 159 9.99 19.06 -13.08
CA ARG A 159 9.53 18.07 -12.10
C ARG A 159 9.58 18.55 -10.64
N GLN A 160 10.39 19.55 -10.32
CA GLN A 160 10.65 19.99 -8.95
C GLN A 160 10.61 21.52 -8.78
N GLU A 161 9.75 22.21 -9.51
CA GLU A 161 9.56 23.68 -9.38
C GLU A 161 8.82 24.07 -8.10
N SER A 162 8.10 23.12 -7.50
CA SER A 162 7.32 23.31 -6.26
C SER A 162 7.17 22.01 -5.50
N SER A 163 6.64 22.06 -4.27
CA SER A 163 6.26 20.87 -3.49
C SER A 163 5.26 20.00 -4.25
N HIS A 164 5.44 18.68 -4.20
CA HIS A 164 4.57 17.66 -4.78
C HIS A 164 4.38 16.53 -3.79
N ILE A 165 3.31 16.59 -2.97
CA ILE A 165 3.05 15.53 -1.99
C ILE A 165 2.50 14.29 -2.70
N HIS A 166 3.22 13.15 -2.58
CA HIS A 166 2.89 11.95 -3.36
C HIS A 166 2.30 10.80 -2.54
N GLN A 167 2.71 10.61 -1.30
CA GLN A 167 2.17 9.59 -0.42
C GLN A 167 2.08 10.08 1.02
N LEU A 168 1.08 9.57 1.74
CA LEU A 168 0.96 9.65 3.20
C LEU A 168 1.13 8.26 3.79
N LYS A 169 1.93 8.12 4.86
CA LYS A 169 2.13 6.83 5.53
C LYS A 169 2.22 7.02 7.03
N LEU A 170 1.28 6.40 7.76
CA LEU A 170 1.29 6.38 9.22
C LEU A 170 2.46 5.50 9.70
N ILE A 171 3.25 5.99 10.65
CA ILE A 171 4.28 5.18 11.31
C ILE A 171 3.56 4.22 12.28
N PRO A 172 3.71 2.89 12.10
CA PRO A 172 2.97 1.91 12.91
C PRO A 172 3.15 2.09 14.41
N GLY A 173 2.03 2.07 15.15
CA GLY A 173 2.03 2.20 16.60
C GLY A 173 2.24 3.62 17.12
N THR A 174 2.16 4.63 16.27
CA THR A 174 2.32 6.05 16.62
C THR A 174 1.20 6.90 16.02
N ASP A 175 1.20 8.20 16.31
CA ASP A 175 0.36 9.24 15.69
C ASP A 175 1.12 10.06 14.63
N TRP A 176 2.32 9.63 14.27
CA TRP A 176 3.17 10.30 13.29
C TRP A 176 2.87 9.84 11.87
N ILE A 177 2.73 10.79 10.97
CA ILE A 177 2.49 10.57 9.54
C ILE A 177 3.67 11.11 8.75
N LEU A 178 4.17 10.31 7.82
CA LEU A 178 5.15 10.72 6.81
C LEU A 178 4.42 11.14 5.54
N ALA A 179 4.82 12.26 4.95
CA ALA A 179 4.35 12.72 3.65
C ALA A 179 5.55 12.92 2.73
N SER A 180 5.67 12.09 1.68
CA SER A 180 6.76 12.25 0.70
C SER A 180 6.49 13.46 -0.18
N ASP A 181 7.47 14.37 -0.26
CA ASP A 181 7.42 15.56 -1.10
C ASP A 181 8.46 15.42 -2.23
N LEU A 182 7.99 14.88 -3.34
CA LEU A 182 8.81 14.62 -4.53
C LEU A 182 9.45 15.91 -5.06
N GLY A 183 8.73 17.01 -5.00
CA GLY A 183 9.17 18.29 -5.54
C GLY A 183 10.24 18.98 -4.72
N ALA A 184 10.35 18.67 -3.43
CA ALA A 184 11.27 19.35 -2.52
C ALA A 184 12.43 18.48 -2.00
N ASP A 185 12.53 17.22 -2.47
CA ASP A 185 13.53 16.23 -1.99
C ASP A 185 13.51 16.04 -0.46
N VAL A 186 12.32 15.96 0.12
CA VAL A 186 12.16 15.71 1.57
C VAL A 186 10.98 14.75 1.84
N ILE A 187 11.01 14.12 2.99
CA ILE A 187 9.83 13.48 3.57
C ILE A 187 9.40 14.34 4.75
N ARG A 188 8.17 14.88 4.71
CA ARG A 188 7.60 15.73 5.75
C ARG A 188 7.12 14.87 6.91
N LEU A 189 7.49 15.20 8.13
CA LEU A 189 6.98 14.59 9.36
C LEU A 189 5.83 15.46 9.89
N ILE A 190 4.64 14.92 9.93
CA ILE A 190 3.41 15.62 10.32
C ILE A 190 2.63 14.81 11.36
N ARG A 191 1.78 15.47 12.14
CA ARG A 191 0.83 14.84 13.07
C ARG A 191 -0.33 15.76 13.38
N PHE A 192 -1.35 15.23 14.06
CA PHE A 192 -2.43 16.06 14.61
C PHE A 192 -2.05 16.63 15.98
N GLU A 193 -2.22 17.95 16.14
CA GLU A 193 -2.13 18.68 17.41
C GLU A 193 -3.40 19.51 17.59
N ASP A 194 -4.10 19.33 18.72
CA ASP A 194 -5.36 20.01 19.02
C ASP A 194 -6.40 19.93 17.87
N GLY A 195 -6.42 18.80 17.16
CA GLY A 195 -7.34 18.52 16.05
C GLY A 195 -6.88 19.06 14.68
N ASN A 196 -5.78 19.80 14.61
CA ASN A 196 -5.21 20.32 13.37
C ASN A 196 -3.98 19.50 12.96
N LEU A 197 -3.83 19.24 11.67
CA LEU A 197 -2.64 18.64 11.09
C LEU A 197 -1.53 19.68 11.06
N VAL A 198 -0.38 19.38 11.66
CA VAL A 198 0.78 20.28 11.74
C VAL A 198 2.02 19.64 11.14
N HIS A 199 2.86 20.45 10.51
CA HIS A 199 4.19 20.07 10.06
C HIS A 199 5.17 20.26 11.21
N VAL A 200 5.99 19.25 11.50
CA VAL A 200 6.90 19.24 12.64
C VAL A 200 8.37 19.35 12.18
N SER A 201 8.78 18.54 11.21
CA SER A 201 10.15 18.54 10.67
C SER A 201 10.22 17.88 9.30
N ASP A 202 11.39 18.00 8.66
CA ASP A 202 11.72 17.40 7.39
C ASP A 202 12.83 16.36 7.54
N ILE A 203 12.68 15.25 6.81
CA ILE A 203 13.70 14.22 6.61
C ILE A 203 14.30 14.49 5.24
N ALA A 204 15.58 14.87 5.18
CA ALA A 204 16.24 15.18 3.92
C ALA A 204 16.45 13.93 3.07
N CYS A 205 16.17 14.05 1.78
CA CYS A 205 16.52 13.09 0.74
C CYS A 205 17.67 13.65 -0.12
N PRO A 206 18.41 12.81 -0.86
CA PRO A 206 19.40 13.28 -1.80
C PRO A 206 18.81 14.24 -2.84
N SER A 207 19.56 15.27 -3.20
CA SER A 207 19.11 16.29 -4.16
C SER A 207 18.79 15.68 -5.53
N GLY A 208 17.61 15.96 -6.07
CA GLY A 208 17.12 15.41 -7.33
C GLY A 208 16.57 13.99 -7.23
N SER A 209 16.41 13.45 -6.01
CA SER A 209 15.91 12.09 -5.82
C SER A 209 14.42 11.96 -6.09
N GLY A 210 13.60 12.90 -5.66
CA GLY A 210 12.15 12.87 -5.77
C GLY A 210 11.51 11.72 -5.00
N PRO A 211 11.45 11.76 -3.64
CA PRO A 211 10.83 10.71 -2.83
C PRO A 211 9.35 10.54 -3.18
N ARG A 212 8.92 9.28 -3.42
CA ARG A 212 7.58 9.01 -3.94
C ARG A 212 6.75 8.13 -3.00
N HIS A 213 7.00 6.84 -2.96
CA HIS A 213 6.32 5.89 -2.08
C HIS A 213 7.30 5.30 -1.06
N MET A 214 6.75 4.91 0.08
CA MET A 214 7.50 4.47 1.24
C MET A 214 6.98 3.13 1.75
N GLU A 215 7.86 2.33 2.37
CA GLU A 215 7.52 1.08 3.02
C GLU A 215 8.34 0.91 4.31
N PHE A 216 7.78 0.19 5.31
CA PHE A 216 8.48 -0.16 6.53
C PHE A 216 8.85 -1.64 6.54
N ASN A 217 9.90 -1.99 7.27
CA ASN A 217 10.08 -3.39 7.65
C ASN A 217 9.14 -3.75 8.83
N ALA A 218 8.98 -5.07 9.10
CA ALA A 218 8.10 -5.56 10.14
C ALA A 218 8.49 -5.09 11.56
N ALA A 219 9.80 -4.84 11.80
CA ALA A 219 10.31 -4.33 13.07
C ALA A 219 10.04 -2.82 13.26
N THR A 220 9.67 -2.10 12.20
CA THR A 220 9.47 -0.64 12.17
C THR A 220 10.72 0.14 12.64
N ASP A 221 11.90 -0.37 12.29
CA ASP A 221 13.18 0.28 12.53
C ASP A 221 13.87 0.73 11.23
N LYS A 222 13.28 0.39 10.07
CA LYS A 222 13.71 0.81 8.75
C LYS A 222 12.56 1.42 7.95
N LEU A 223 12.87 2.52 7.28
CA LEU A 223 12.03 3.12 6.24
C LEU A 223 12.74 2.94 4.89
N TYR A 224 12.00 2.40 3.92
CA TYR A 224 12.42 2.30 2.52
C TYR A 224 11.60 3.30 1.71
N CYS A 225 12.26 4.15 0.93
CA CYS A 225 11.60 5.11 0.07
C CYS A 225 12.06 4.94 -1.37
N ILE A 226 11.15 4.67 -2.29
CA ILE A 226 11.46 4.72 -3.72
C ILE A 226 11.53 6.17 -4.17
N ALA A 227 12.65 6.54 -4.76
CA ALA A 227 12.90 7.85 -5.32
C ALA A 227 12.56 7.83 -6.83
N GLU A 228 11.52 8.56 -7.23
CA GLU A 228 11.01 8.52 -8.61
C GLU A 228 12.04 8.99 -9.61
N LEU A 229 12.73 10.10 -9.32
CA LEU A 229 13.56 10.82 -10.29
C LEU A 229 14.96 10.23 -10.39
N SER A 230 15.58 9.80 -9.27
CA SER A 230 16.90 9.18 -9.28
C SER A 230 16.86 7.67 -9.55
N GLY A 231 15.70 7.04 -9.42
CA GLY A 231 15.57 5.60 -9.62
C GLY A 231 16.19 4.74 -8.52
N GLU A 232 16.39 5.28 -7.33
CA GLU A 232 17.02 4.61 -6.20
C GLU A 232 15.99 4.23 -5.13
N VAL A 233 16.31 3.22 -4.30
CA VAL A 233 15.69 3.03 -3.00
C VAL A 233 16.58 3.67 -1.94
N LEU A 234 16.01 4.59 -1.18
CA LEU A 234 16.64 5.22 -0.01
C LEU A 234 16.24 4.44 1.24
N VAL A 235 17.23 3.98 2.01
CA VAL A 235 17.01 3.23 3.26
C VAL A 235 17.41 4.09 4.44
N TYR A 236 16.49 4.26 5.36
CA TYR A 236 16.72 5.04 6.59
C TYR A 236 16.61 4.14 7.82
N ASP A 237 17.55 4.30 8.74
CA ASP A 237 17.36 3.86 10.14
C ASP A 237 16.35 4.77 10.81
N MET A 238 15.45 4.17 11.59
CA MET A 238 14.39 4.90 12.32
C MET A 238 14.55 4.73 13.82
N CYS A 239 14.39 5.81 14.57
CA CYS A 239 14.18 5.77 16.02
C CYS A 239 12.81 6.39 16.34
N ILE A 240 11.82 5.54 16.61
CA ILE A 240 10.44 5.98 16.92
C ILE A 240 10.17 6.12 18.42
N SER A 241 11.11 5.70 19.29
CA SER A 241 10.99 5.80 20.75
C SER A 241 11.35 7.18 21.32
N CYS A 242 11.75 8.11 20.45
CA CYS A 242 12.04 9.50 20.80
C CYS A 242 10.75 10.33 20.80
N ASP A 243 10.72 11.49 21.50
CA ASP A 243 9.57 12.40 21.49
C ASP A 243 9.18 12.83 20.06
N VAL A 244 10.18 13.03 19.20
CA VAL A 244 10.02 13.20 17.76
C VAL A 244 10.82 12.11 17.07
N PRO A 245 10.22 11.30 16.17
CA PRO A 245 10.94 10.28 15.41
C PRO A 245 12.13 10.86 14.66
N SER A 246 13.23 10.13 14.64
CA SER A 246 14.43 10.53 13.91
C SER A 246 14.81 9.49 12.85
N PHE A 247 15.43 9.98 11.76
CA PHE A 247 15.75 9.19 10.59
C PHE A 247 17.18 9.47 10.13
N ALA A 248 17.91 8.40 9.79
CA ALA A 248 19.28 8.51 9.29
C ALA A 248 19.39 7.70 7.99
N LEU A 249 19.73 8.36 6.88
CA LEU A 249 19.99 7.67 5.61
C LEU A 249 21.22 6.77 5.76
N VAL A 250 21.04 5.45 5.57
CA VAL A 250 22.10 4.44 5.73
C VAL A 250 22.47 3.75 4.42
N GLN A 251 21.58 3.79 3.42
CA GLN A 251 21.85 3.25 2.10
C GLN A 251 21.07 4.01 1.03
N SER A 252 21.69 4.18 -0.15
CA SER A 252 21.03 4.50 -1.42
C SER A 252 21.45 3.43 -2.41
N ILE A 253 20.48 2.74 -3.02
CA ILE A 253 20.74 1.63 -3.95
C ILE A 253 19.95 1.80 -5.24
N GLN A 254 20.64 1.65 -6.38
CA GLN A 254 20.01 1.77 -7.69
C GLN A 254 18.97 0.69 -7.92
N ALA A 255 17.75 1.09 -8.18
CA ALA A 255 16.61 0.24 -8.46
C ALA A 255 16.26 0.20 -9.96
N ASP A 256 16.15 1.36 -10.60
CA ASP A 256 15.94 1.48 -12.04
C ASP A 256 17.29 1.40 -12.78
N GLU A 257 17.47 0.36 -13.61
CA GLU A 257 18.74 0.09 -14.30
C GLU A 257 19.13 1.14 -15.34
N VAL A 258 18.14 1.85 -15.88
CA VAL A 258 18.37 2.87 -16.92
C VAL A 258 18.19 4.30 -16.44
N ASN A 259 17.77 4.44 -15.16
CA ASN A 259 17.50 5.73 -14.53
C ASN A 259 16.58 6.63 -15.38
N ALA A 260 15.44 6.07 -15.78
CA ALA A 260 14.47 6.75 -16.65
C ALA A 260 13.71 7.90 -15.98
N GLY A 261 13.85 8.06 -14.65
CA GLY A 261 13.14 9.07 -13.88
C GLY A 261 11.65 8.75 -13.68
N GLY A 262 11.31 7.47 -13.64
CA GLY A 262 9.93 7.00 -13.56
C GLY A 262 9.68 5.89 -12.56
N SER A 263 10.51 5.74 -11.52
CA SER A 263 10.25 4.76 -10.46
C SER A 263 8.93 5.07 -9.75
N ALA A 264 8.16 4.04 -9.35
CA ALA A 264 6.79 4.27 -8.94
C ALA A 264 6.44 3.72 -7.57
N ASP A 265 6.32 2.42 -7.41
CA ASP A 265 5.76 1.82 -6.21
C ASP A 265 6.76 0.92 -5.50
N ILE A 266 6.51 0.65 -4.22
CA ILE A 266 7.41 -0.11 -3.35
C ILE A 266 6.60 -0.90 -2.32
N HIS A 267 6.83 -2.21 -2.24
CA HIS A 267 6.20 -3.07 -1.23
C HIS A 267 7.15 -4.12 -0.69
N MET A 268 7.06 -4.37 0.60
CA MET A 268 7.73 -5.46 1.29
C MET A 268 6.94 -6.76 1.10
N HIS A 269 7.63 -7.84 0.80
CA HIS A 269 7.02 -9.17 0.83
C HIS A 269 6.54 -9.52 2.25
N PRO A 270 5.40 -10.21 2.45
CA PRO A 270 4.89 -10.55 3.77
C PRO A 270 5.88 -11.33 4.68
N ASN A 271 6.83 -12.08 4.08
CA ASN A 271 7.87 -12.77 4.86
C ASN A 271 9.02 -11.86 5.33
N GLY A 272 9.06 -10.58 4.93
CA GLY A 272 10.09 -9.61 5.30
C GLY A 272 11.46 -9.82 4.66
N LYS A 273 11.62 -10.80 3.75
CA LYS A 273 12.94 -11.15 3.16
C LYS A 273 13.19 -10.48 1.81
N TYR A 274 12.16 -9.97 1.15
CA TYR A 274 12.25 -9.36 -0.17
C TYR A 274 11.49 -8.05 -0.21
N LEU A 275 12.02 -7.10 -0.95
CA LEU A 275 11.39 -5.82 -1.28
C LEU A 275 11.30 -5.71 -2.80
N TYR A 276 10.18 -5.18 -3.29
CA TYR A 276 9.90 -5.00 -4.71
C TYR A 276 9.69 -3.53 -5.01
N THR A 277 10.14 -3.09 -6.20
CA THR A 277 9.88 -1.74 -6.71
C THR A 277 9.51 -1.78 -8.18
N SER A 278 8.57 -0.93 -8.60
CA SER A 278 8.19 -0.81 -10.01
C SER A 278 8.85 0.39 -10.67
N HIS A 279 9.18 0.24 -11.96
CA HIS A 279 9.87 1.24 -12.77
C HIS A 279 9.15 1.40 -14.12
N ARG A 280 8.95 2.64 -14.55
CA ARG A 280 8.20 3.03 -15.74
C ARG A 280 9.12 3.71 -16.75
N LEU A 281 8.57 4.02 -17.92
CA LEU A 281 9.19 4.74 -19.03
C LEU A 281 10.09 3.84 -19.89
N ASP A 282 11.43 3.97 -19.82
CA ASP A 282 12.31 3.31 -20.79
C ASP A 282 12.59 1.84 -20.45
N ASN A 283 12.38 1.43 -19.21
CA ASN A 283 12.63 0.05 -18.76
C ASN A 283 11.52 -0.42 -17.82
N ASP A 284 10.33 -0.63 -18.36
CA ASP A 284 9.16 -1.05 -17.60
C ASP A 284 9.37 -2.41 -16.90
N GLY A 285 9.28 -2.45 -15.57
CA GLY A 285 9.49 -3.68 -14.82
C GLY A 285 9.48 -3.54 -13.31
N ILE A 286 9.78 -4.66 -12.65
CA ILE A 286 9.87 -4.81 -11.19
C ILE A 286 11.29 -5.21 -10.81
N SER A 287 11.96 -4.40 -9.98
CA SER A 287 13.20 -4.79 -9.32
C SER A 287 12.92 -5.56 -8.04
N VAL A 288 13.73 -6.57 -7.78
CA VAL A 288 13.64 -7.43 -6.60
C VAL A 288 14.91 -7.27 -5.77
N PHE A 289 14.72 -7.00 -4.48
CA PHE A 289 15.80 -6.88 -3.51
C PHE A 289 15.67 -7.94 -2.42
N ALA A 290 16.77 -8.58 -2.07
CA ALA A 290 16.90 -9.30 -0.81
C ALA A 290 17.11 -8.29 0.32
N VAL A 291 16.45 -8.53 1.45
CA VAL A 291 16.57 -7.71 2.67
C VAL A 291 17.47 -8.45 3.65
N ALA A 292 18.62 -7.87 3.97
CA ALA A 292 19.56 -8.43 4.95
C ALA A 292 19.01 -8.30 6.38
N GLU A 293 19.63 -9.01 7.33
CA GLU A 293 19.21 -8.98 8.75
C GLU A 293 19.28 -7.57 9.37
N ASP A 294 20.20 -6.75 8.91
CA ASP A 294 20.34 -5.34 9.31
C ASP A 294 19.45 -4.37 8.51
N GLY A 295 18.62 -4.91 7.61
CA GLY A 295 17.70 -4.14 6.77
C GLY A 295 18.30 -3.51 5.52
N HIS A 296 19.61 -3.71 5.25
CA HIS A 296 20.18 -3.29 3.97
C HIS A 296 19.65 -4.12 2.81
N LEU A 297 19.63 -3.52 1.64
CA LEU A 297 19.11 -4.13 0.41
C LEU A 297 20.23 -4.59 -0.50
N GLU A 298 20.03 -5.74 -1.13
CA GLU A 298 20.83 -6.25 -2.24
C GLU A 298 19.92 -6.55 -3.43
N LYS A 299 20.18 -5.97 -4.60
CA LYS A 299 19.40 -6.23 -5.80
C LYS A 299 19.70 -7.62 -6.34
N VAL A 300 18.68 -8.47 -6.41
CA VAL A 300 18.85 -9.90 -6.79
C VAL A 300 18.23 -10.25 -8.14
N ALA A 301 17.20 -9.51 -8.58
CA ALA A 301 16.52 -9.80 -9.84
C ALA A 301 15.83 -8.56 -10.42
N TYR A 302 15.42 -8.70 -11.68
CA TYR A 302 14.55 -7.77 -12.40
C TYR A 302 13.59 -8.55 -13.30
N ALA A 303 12.31 -8.22 -13.26
CA ALA A 303 11.28 -8.81 -14.11
C ALA A 303 10.64 -7.76 -15.00
N LYS A 304 10.65 -7.99 -16.32
CA LYS A 304 9.97 -7.09 -17.27
C LYS A 304 8.45 -7.22 -17.15
N THR A 305 7.77 -6.08 -17.29
CA THR A 305 6.30 -5.99 -17.30
C THR A 305 5.79 -5.44 -18.63
N GLY A 306 4.47 -5.29 -18.74
CA GLY A 306 3.87 -4.41 -19.71
C GLY A 306 4.17 -2.93 -19.42
N ARG A 307 3.68 -2.03 -20.27
CA ARG A 307 4.05 -0.61 -20.25
C ARG A 307 3.45 0.14 -19.05
N HIS A 308 4.28 0.94 -18.41
CA HIS A 308 3.97 1.86 -17.32
C HIS A 308 3.42 1.15 -16.07
N PRO A 309 4.24 0.29 -15.41
CA PRO A 309 3.86 -0.39 -14.15
C PRO A 309 3.81 0.61 -12.99
N ARG A 310 2.62 1.23 -12.79
CA ARG A 310 2.45 2.35 -11.85
C ARG A 310 2.31 1.92 -10.40
N ASN A 311 1.64 0.81 -10.16
CA ASN A 311 1.36 0.26 -8.83
C ASN A 311 1.29 -1.26 -8.91
N PHE A 312 1.57 -1.94 -7.80
CA PHE A 312 1.44 -3.38 -7.71
C PHE A 312 0.96 -3.82 -6.33
N LEU A 313 0.43 -5.02 -6.24
CA LEU A 313 -0.07 -5.66 -5.03
C LEU A 313 0.61 -7.02 -4.87
N ILE A 314 1.09 -7.33 -3.67
CA ILE A 314 1.51 -8.69 -3.29
C ILE A 314 0.37 -9.33 -2.51
N THR A 315 -0.03 -10.55 -2.89
CA THR A 315 -1.09 -11.28 -2.17
C THR A 315 -0.69 -11.56 -0.72
N PRO A 316 -1.65 -11.64 0.22
CA PRO A 316 -1.34 -11.85 1.64
C PRO A 316 -0.53 -13.13 1.93
N ASP A 317 -0.69 -14.17 1.11
CA ASP A 317 0.08 -15.41 1.20
C ASP A 317 1.49 -15.31 0.59
N GLY A 318 1.81 -14.17 -0.03
CA GLY A 318 3.12 -13.88 -0.63
C GLY A 318 3.42 -14.65 -1.93
N LYS A 319 2.43 -15.30 -2.56
CA LYS A 319 2.69 -16.15 -3.73
C LYS A 319 2.52 -15.47 -5.07
N LEU A 320 1.76 -14.37 -5.10
CA LEU A 320 1.48 -13.64 -6.33
C LEU A 320 1.82 -12.14 -6.18
N LEU A 321 2.27 -11.57 -7.29
CA LEU A 321 2.39 -10.12 -7.47
C LEU A 321 1.55 -9.72 -8.68
N LEU A 322 0.60 -8.81 -8.46
CA LEU A 322 -0.25 -8.24 -9.48
C LEU A 322 0.24 -6.83 -9.78
N VAL A 323 0.43 -6.47 -11.05
CA VAL A 323 0.97 -5.17 -11.43
C VAL A 323 0.10 -4.49 -12.49
N THR A 324 -0.27 -3.23 -12.25
CA THR A 324 -0.95 -2.38 -13.24
C THR A 324 0.01 -2.00 -14.37
N CYS A 325 -0.31 -2.35 -15.60
CA CYS A 325 0.39 -1.90 -16.80
C CYS A 325 -0.49 -0.84 -17.49
N MET A 326 -0.42 0.39 -16.98
CA MET A 326 -1.39 1.46 -17.25
C MET A 326 -1.53 1.76 -18.75
N HIS A 327 -0.43 1.86 -19.50
CA HIS A 327 -0.44 2.17 -20.92
C HIS A 327 -0.83 0.99 -21.80
N ASP A 328 -0.93 -0.22 -21.26
CA ASP A 328 -1.44 -1.40 -21.94
C ASP A 328 -2.89 -1.73 -21.55
N ASN A 329 -3.49 -0.93 -20.66
CA ASN A 329 -4.85 -1.14 -20.12
C ASN A 329 -5.04 -2.55 -19.55
N LEU A 330 -4.08 -3.04 -18.77
CA LEU A 330 -4.15 -4.37 -18.17
C LEU A 330 -3.43 -4.46 -16.81
N VAL A 331 -3.74 -5.51 -16.07
CA VAL A 331 -3.01 -5.97 -14.90
C VAL A 331 -2.41 -7.32 -15.21
N GLN A 332 -1.10 -7.48 -15.02
CA GLN A 332 -0.38 -8.74 -15.13
C GLN A 332 -0.25 -9.41 -13.77
N ILE A 333 -0.18 -10.74 -13.77
CA ILE A 333 0.05 -11.55 -12.58
C ILE A 333 1.38 -12.28 -12.71
N PHE A 334 2.21 -12.17 -11.69
CA PHE A 334 3.45 -12.92 -11.54
C PHE A 334 3.34 -13.90 -10.37
N ARG A 335 3.95 -15.08 -10.50
CA ARG A 335 4.23 -15.95 -9.36
C ARG A 335 5.53 -15.52 -8.71
N ILE A 336 5.53 -15.47 -7.38
CA ILE A 336 6.72 -15.22 -6.56
C ILE A 336 7.31 -16.56 -6.16
N ALA A 337 8.57 -16.81 -6.49
CA ALA A 337 9.31 -17.99 -6.08
C ALA A 337 9.87 -17.85 -4.65
N GLU A 338 10.35 -18.95 -4.06
CA GLU A 338 10.93 -18.95 -2.71
C GLU A 338 12.16 -18.05 -2.58
N ASP A 339 12.91 -17.84 -3.67
CA ASP A 339 14.05 -16.94 -3.77
C ASP A 339 13.67 -15.49 -4.11
N GLY A 340 12.38 -15.16 -4.09
CA GLY A 340 11.83 -13.83 -4.38
C GLY A 340 11.71 -13.50 -5.87
N THR A 341 12.21 -14.33 -6.77
CA THR A 341 12.15 -14.06 -8.21
C THR A 341 10.72 -14.14 -8.76
N LEU A 342 10.45 -13.40 -9.83
CA LEU A 342 9.14 -13.27 -10.45
C LEU A 342 9.05 -14.03 -11.77
N SER A 343 7.95 -14.77 -11.96
CA SER A 343 7.64 -15.45 -13.20
C SER A 343 6.27 -15.01 -13.71
N LEU A 344 6.22 -14.41 -14.90
CA LEU A 344 4.97 -13.98 -15.52
C LEU A 344 4.06 -15.18 -15.81
N THR A 345 2.77 -15.03 -15.51
CA THR A 345 1.73 -16.02 -15.84
C THR A 345 1.01 -15.63 -17.12
N ASP A 346 0.17 -16.54 -17.65
CA ASP A 346 -0.66 -16.26 -18.83
C ASP A 346 -1.94 -15.48 -18.47
N SER A 347 -2.25 -15.33 -17.18
CA SER A 347 -3.46 -14.66 -16.70
C SER A 347 -3.27 -13.14 -16.65
N VAL A 348 -4.24 -12.41 -17.21
CA VAL A 348 -4.23 -10.95 -17.22
C VAL A 348 -5.65 -10.39 -17.09
N PHE A 349 -5.83 -9.27 -16.37
CA PHE A 349 -7.05 -8.47 -16.41
C PHE A 349 -6.93 -7.46 -17.54
N ARG A 350 -8.00 -7.24 -18.30
CA ARG A 350 -8.02 -6.25 -19.37
C ARG A 350 -9.11 -5.22 -19.12
N PHE A 351 -8.76 -3.98 -19.37
CA PHE A 351 -9.61 -2.81 -19.26
C PHE A 351 -9.72 -2.18 -20.67
N ASP A 352 -10.89 -1.73 -21.07
CA ASP A 352 -11.09 -1.19 -22.43
C ASP A 352 -10.18 0.01 -22.70
N SER A 353 -10.25 1.05 -21.85
CA SER A 353 -9.43 2.27 -21.97
C SER A 353 -9.21 2.99 -20.64
N ASP A 354 -9.52 2.34 -19.52
CA ASP A 354 -9.60 3.01 -18.20
C ASP A 354 -8.26 3.11 -17.47
N GLN A 355 -7.15 2.66 -18.06
CA GLN A 355 -5.81 2.86 -17.53
C GLN A 355 -5.68 2.52 -16.03
N PRO A 356 -5.61 1.23 -15.65
CA PRO A 356 -5.51 0.82 -14.24
C PRO A 356 -4.26 1.40 -13.58
N SER A 357 -4.41 2.01 -12.42
CA SER A 357 -3.36 2.80 -11.75
C SER A 357 -3.11 2.41 -10.30
N CYS A 358 -4.06 1.75 -9.64
CA CYS A 358 -3.97 1.33 -8.25
C CYS A 358 -4.64 -0.02 -8.04
N LEU A 359 -4.05 -0.87 -7.22
CA LEU A 359 -4.59 -2.15 -6.76
C LEU A 359 -4.67 -2.14 -5.24
N THR A 360 -5.84 -2.42 -4.69
CA THR A 360 -6.04 -2.50 -3.23
C THR A 360 -6.82 -3.76 -2.90
N PRO A 361 -6.34 -4.60 -1.94
CA PRO A 361 -7.14 -5.73 -1.49
C PRO A 361 -8.42 -5.21 -0.86
N ALA A 362 -9.55 -5.84 -1.16
CA ALA A 362 -10.79 -5.61 -0.42
C ALA A 362 -10.65 -6.26 0.98
N LYS A 363 -11.13 -5.56 2.02
CA LYS A 363 -11.05 -6.01 3.43
C LYS A 363 -12.35 -6.61 3.91
#